data_de686c40db8fe30edaa9881bc97181f8
#
_entry.id   de686c40db8fe30edaa9881bc97181f8
#
_cell.length_a   1.000
_cell.length_b   1.000
_cell.length_c   1.000
_cell.angle_alpha   90.00
_cell.angle_beta   90.00
_cell.angle_gamma   90.00
#
_symmetry.space_group_name_H-M   'P 1'
#
loop_
_entity.id
_entity.type
_entity.pdbx_description
1 polymer ?
#
loop_
_entity_poly.entity_id
_entity_poly.type
_entity_poly.pdbx_seq_one_letter_code
_entity_poly.pdbx_strand_id
1 'polypeptide(L)'
;MRYLLRTTAVAVLGLAFGLSSTGLANAAGALAVGSCAAYGYAYDYPTSDAAQAAAIEKCGSTCKKVVTTDKGCVALAVDGHQPCGPNGFANASRLGAAQNTALKYCYKFGGRDCVIRAWICDGRKS
;
A
#
# COMPACT_ATOMS: atom_id res chain seq x y z
N MET A 1 -66.02 -4.09 -45.36
CA MET A 1 -64.93 -3.26 -44.87
C MET A 1 -64.34 -3.92 -43.66
N ARG A 2 -63.11 -4.43 -43.79
CA ARG A 2 -62.41 -5.08 -42.68
C ARG A 2 -61.29 -4.13 -42.23
N TYR A 3 -61.45 -3.56 -41.08
CA TYR A 3 -60.43 -2.78 -40.45
C TYR A 3 -59.47 -3.72 -39.68
N LEU A 4 -58.26 -3.85 -40.17
CA LEU A 4 -57.19 -4.55 -39.47
C LEU A 4 -56.59 -3.58 -38.43
N LEU A 5 -56.88 -3.82 -37.16
CA LEU A 5 -56.19 -3.17 -36.08
C LEU A 5 -54.79 -3.76 -35.99
N ARG A 6 -53.80 -2.97 -36.38
CA ARG A 6 -52.40 -3.29 -36.11
C ARG A 6 -52.08 -2.81 -34.68
N THR A 7 -51.97 -3.74 -33.78
CA THR A 7 -51.41 -3.49 -32.48
C THR A 7 -49.88 -3.41 -32.61
N THR A 8 -49.37 -2.22 -32.54
CA THR A 8 -47.90 -2.01 -32.39
C THR A 8 -47.53 -2.31 -30.96
N ALA A 9 -46.85 -3.43 -30.76
CA ALA A 9 -46.20 -3.74 -29.48
C ALA A 9 -44.99 -2.82 -29.33
N VAL A 10 -45.06 -1.89 -28.41
CA VAL A 10 -43.93 -1.07 -27.99
C VAL A 10 -43.08 -1.94 -27.06
N ALA A 11 -41.99 -2.44 -27.56
CA ALA A 11 -40.98 -3.10 -26.73
C ALA A 11 -40.23 -2.02 -25.92
N VAL A 12 -40.56 -1.91 -24.65
CA VAL A 12 -39.76 -1.11 -23.71
C VAL A 12 -38.49 -1.87 -23.43
N LEU A 13 -37.42 -1.47 -24.09
CA LEU A 13 -36.06 -1.91 -23.70
C LEU A 13 -35.74 -1.23 -22.37
N GLY A 14 -35.90 -1.97 -21.27
CA GLY A 14 -35.39 -1.61 -19.99
C GLY A 14 -33.88 -1.64 -20.04
N LEU A 15 -33.23 -0.47 -20.12
CA LEU A 15 -31.80 -0.33 -19.83
C LEU A 15 -31.61 -0.63 -18.34
N ALA A 16 -31.23 -1.87 -18.06
CA ALA A 16 -30.69 -2.22 -16.76
C ALA A 16 -29.34 -1.52 -16.66
N PHE A 17 -29.31 -0.35 -16.07
CA PHE A 17 -28.09 0.22 -15.55
C PHE A 17 -27.62 -0.71 -14.43
N GLY A 18 -26.73 -1.63 -14.77
CA GLY A 18 -25.97 -2.35 -13.79
C GLY A 18 -25.16 -1.32 -13.01
N LEU A 19 -25.59 -1.03 -11.79
CA LEU A 19 -24.74 -0.39 -10.80
C LEU A 19 -23.59 -1.35 -10.56
N SER A 20 -22.52 -1.20 -11.32
CA SER A 20 -21.26 -1.75 -10.92
C SER A 20 -20.91 -1.04 -9.61
N SER A 21 -21.19 -1.71 -8.50
CA SER A 21 -20.59 -1.34 -7.23
C SER A 21 -19.09 -1.43 -7.44
N THR A 22 -18.45 -0.30 -7.70
CA THR A 22 -17.03 -0.17 -7.52
C THR A 22 -16.81 -0.41 -6.03
N GLY A 23 -16.56 -1.67 -5.65
CA GLY A 23 -16.07 -1.99 -4.32
C GLY A 23 -14.93 -1.02 -4.02
N LEU A 24 -14.98 -0.37 -2.85
CA LEU A 24 -13.89 0.45 -2.38
C LEU A 24 -12.62 -0.38 -2.57
N ALA A 25 -11.77 0.04 -3.51
CA ALA A 25 -10.49 -0.60 -3.72
C ALA A 25 -9.75 -0.58 -2.37
N ASN A 26 -9.44 -1.76 -1.84
CA ASN A 26 -8.58 -1.85 -0.67
C ASN A 26 -7.26 -1.20 -1.06
N ALA A 27 -6.95 -0.08 -0.43
CA ALA A 27 -5.68 0.58 -0.63
C ALA A 27 -4.62 -0.17 0.17
N ALA A 28 -3.88 -1.05 -0.51
CA ALA A 28 -2.78 -1.78 0.09
C ALA A 28 -1.45 -1.08 -0.17
N GLY A 29 -0.59 -1.07 0.83
CA GLY A 29 0.74 -0.53 0.75
C GLY A 29 1.80 -1.56 1.12
N ALA A 30 3.03 -1.34 0.67
CA ALA A 30 4.18 -2.14 1.01
C ALA A 30 5.44 -1.29 1.04
N LEU A 31 6.35 -1.64 1.93
CA LEU A 31 7.69 -1.11 2.01
C LEU A 31 8.68 -2.27 1.93
N ALA A 32 9.48 -2.28 0.88
CA ALA A 32 10.58 -3.23 0.72
C ALA A 32 11.87 -2.61 1.24
N VAL A 33 12.68 -3.42 1.91
CA VAL A 33 13.93 -2.99 2.53
C VAL A 33 15.06 -3.89 2.07
N GLY A 34 16.13 -3.28 1.64
CA GLY A 34 17.35 -3.95 1.19
C GLY A 34 18.58 -3.53 1.95
N SER A 35 19.75 -3.89 1.42
CA SER A 35 21.03 -3.56 1.99
C SER A 35 21.32 -2.06 1.94
N CYS A 36 22.06 -1.56 2.90
CA CYS A 36 22.60 -0.19 2.90
C CYS A 36 21.52 0.87 2.74
N ALA A 37 20.43 0.72 3.50
CA ALA A 37 19.29 1.63 3.50
C ALA A 37 18.54 1.71 2.16
N ALA A 38 18.72 0.73 1.27
CA ALA A 38 17.91 0.62 0.07
C ALA A 38 16.44 0.35 0.45
N TYR A 39 15.54 0.99 -0.23
CA TYR A 39 14.10 0.80 -0.02
C TYR A 39 13.32 1.05 -1.29
N GLY A 40 12.13 0.47 -1.34
CA GLY A 40 11.13 0.77 -2.34
C GLY A 40 9.77 0.73 -1.68
N TYR A 41 8.83 1.53 -2.16
CA TYR A 41 7.50 1.57 -1.59
C TYR A 41 6.43 1.61 -2.67
N ALA A 42 5.27 1.13 -2.30
CA ALA A 42 4.05 1.19 -3.09
C ALA A 42 2.86 1.45 -2.18
N TYR A 43 1.91 2.22 -2.63
CA TYR A 43 0.67 2.51 -1.92
C TYR A 43 -0.48 2.63 -2.92
N ASP A 44 -1.70 2.54 -2.41
CA ASP A 44 -2.92 2.59 -3.22
C ASP A 44 -3.03 1.46 -4.27
N TYR A 45 -2.46 0.31 -3.97
CA TYR A 45 -2.60 -0.89 -4.80
C TYR A 45 -3.87 -1.67 -4.42
N PRO A 46 -4.47 -2.38 -5.37
CA PRO A 46 -5.70 -3.12 -5.10
C PRO A 46 -5.51 -4.33 -4.16
N THR A 47 -4.30 -4.89 -4.11
CA THR A 47 -3.98 -6.04 -3.27
C THR A 47 -2.62 -5.89 -2.62
N SER A 48 -2.42 -6.57 -1.48
CA SER A 48 -1.12 -6.63 -0.81
C SER A 48 -0.05 -7.27 -1.68
N ASP A 49 -0.39 -8.30 -2.45
CA ASP A 49 0.58 -8.97 -3.34
C ASP A 49 1.06 -8.03 -4.44
N ALA A 50 0.17 -7.25 -5.04
CA ALA A 50 0.53 -6.26 -6.05
C ALA A 50 1.40 -5.14 -5.46
N ALA A 51 1.09 -4.67 -4.26
CA ALA A 51 1.89 -3.68 -3.55
C ALA A 51 3.28 -4.20 -3.23
N GLN A 52 3.40 -5.45 -2.76
CA GLN A 52 4.70 -6.09 -2.49
C GLN A 52 5.56 -6.16 -3.74
N ALA A 53 5.02 -6.67 -4.85
CA ALA A 53 5.74 -6.79 -6.10
C ALA A 53 6.27 -5.44 -6.58
N ALA A 54 5.44 -4.41 -6.53
CA ALA A 54 5.82 -3.05 -6.92
C ALA A 54 6.90 -2.46 -5.99
N ALA A 55 6.80 -2.67 -4.69
CA ALA A 55 7.79 -2.19 -3.72
C ALA A 55 9.15 -2.88 -3.91
N ILE A 56 9.16 -4.19 -4.13
CA ILE A 56 10.39 -4.96 -4.40
C ILE A 56 11.05 -4.48 -5.69
N GLU A 57 10.28 -4.29 -6.75
CA GLU A 57 10.80 -3.81 -8.04
C GLU A 57 11.49 -2.46 -7.89
N LYS A 58 10.88 -1.53 -7.16
CA LYS A 58 11.46 -0.20 -6.91
C LYS A 58 12.66 -0.24 -5.99
N CYS A 59 12.73 -1.20 -5.10
CA CYS A 59 13.82 -1.34 -4.13
C CYS A 59 15.11 -1.89 -4.74
N GLY A 60 15.00 -2.88 -5.61
CA GLY A 60 16.13 -3.49 -6.29
C GLY A 60 16.48 -4.90 -5.79
N SER A 61 17.61 -5.41 -6.28
CA SER A 61 17.99 -6.82 -6.13
C SER A 61 18.30 -7.27 -4.70
N THR A 62 18.68 -6.36 -3.81
CA THR A 62 18.98 -6.70 -2.41
C THR A 62 17.75 -6.75 -1.51
N CYS A 63 16.59 -6.39 -2.03
CA CYS A 63 15.38 -6.22 -1.23
C CYS A 63 14.60 -7.52 -1.11
N LYS A 64 14.78 -8.17 0.02
CA LYS A 64 14.13 -9.44 0.35
C LYS A 64 13.14 -9.33 1.51
N LYS A 65 13.17 -8.23 2.23
CA LYS A 65 12.24 -7.98 3.33
C LYS A 65 11.17 -7.01 2.88
N VAL A 66 9.92 -7.38 3.09
CA VAL A 66 8.76 -6.55 2.74
C VAL A 66 7.82 -6.50 3.91
N VAL A 67 7.38 -5.30 4.24
CA VAL A 67 6.32 -5.07 5.22
C VAL A 67 5.12 -4.50 4.50
N THR A 68 3.99 -5.14 4.66
CA THR A 68 2.73 -4.67 4.08
C THR A 68 1.89 -3.95 5.10
N THR A 69 1.04 -3.07 4.63
CA THR A 69 0.03 -2.44 5.46
C THR A 69 -1.31 -2.40 4.73
N ASP A 70 -2.36 -2.58 5.48
CA ASP A 70 -3.75 -2.41 5.06
C ASP A 70 -4.42 -1.48 6.06
N LYS A 71 -4.69 -0.26 5.65
CA LYS A 71 -5.26 0.81 6.46
C LYS A 71 -4.35 1.28 7.61
N GLY A 72 -3.08 1.41 7.33
CA GLY A 72 -2.11 1.87 8.32
C GLY A 72 -0.89 2.50 7.68
N CYS A 73 0.18 2.53 8.45
CA CYS A 73 1.45 3.11 8.04
C CYS A 73 2.60 2.13 8.29
N VAL A 74 3.62 2.21 7.45
CA VAL A 74 4.90 1.51 7.63
C VAL A 74 6.01 2.55 7.65
N ALA A 75 7.00 2.35 8.50
CA ALA A 75 8.19 3.20 8.56
C ALA A 75 9.47 2.37 8.60
N LEU A 76 10.52 2.92 8.03
CA LEU A 76 11.89 2.41 8.08
C LEU A 76 12.77 3.44 8.77
N ALA A 77 13.50 3.01 9.79
CA ALA A 77 14.55 3.76 10.44
C ALA A 77 15.91 3.13 10.15
N VAL A 78 16.91 3.94 9.94
CA VAL A 78 18.29 3.51 9.70
C VAL A 78 19.24 4.33 10.55
N ASP A 79 20.42 3.81 10.82
CA ASP A 79 21.50 4.61 11.39
C ASP A 79 21.99 5.60 10.33
N GLY A 80 21.89 6.90 10.62
CA GLY A 80 22.24 7.96 9.69
C GLY A 80 23.74 8.02 9.34
N HIS A 81 24.60 7.51 10.22
CA HIS A 81 26.05 7.43 9.98
C HIS A 81 26.51 6.10 9.42
N GLN A 82 25.70 5.07 9.55
CA GLN A 82 26.02 3.72 9.05
C GLN A 82 24.83 3.14 8.27
N PRO A 83 24.59 3.59 7.05
CA PRO A 83 23.43 3.12 6.27
C PRO A 83 23.40 1.61 6.03
N CYS A 84 24.59 0.96 6.00
CA CYS A 84 24.69 -0.50 5.88
C CYS A 84 24.61 -1.23 7.23
N GLY A 85 24.45 -0.48 8.32
CA GLY A 85 24.35 -0.99 9.67
C GLY A 85 22.92 -1.27 10.13
N PRO A 86 22.68 -1.08 11.44
CA PRO A 86 21.36 -1.38 12.01
C PRO A 86 20.22 -0.62 11.37
N ASN A 87 19.09 -1.28 11.29
CA ASN A 87 17.83 -0.67 10.85
C ASN A 87 16.67 -1.24 11.66
N GLY A 88 15.56 -0.56 11.58
CA GLY A 88 14.30 -1.02 12.14
C GLY A 88 13.15 -0.65 11.22
N PHE A 89 12.15 -1.49 11.15
CA PHE A 89 10.92 -1.17 10.42
C PHE A 89 9.71 -1.70 11.17
N ALA A 90 8.60 -1.03 11.00
CA ALA A 90 7.39 -1.39 11.70
C ALA A 90 6.16 -0.89 10.95
N ASN A 91 5.06 -1.59 11.14
CA ASN A 91 3.75 -1.12 10.75
C ASN A 91 2.92 -0.77 11.98
N ALA A 92 2.02 0.17 11.82
CA ALA A 92 1.06 0.56 12.86
C ALA A 92 -0.12 1.25 12.20
N SER A 93 -1.19 1.41 12.96
CA SER A 93 -2.38 2.13 12.47
C SER A 93 -2.15 3.62 12.23
N ARG A 94 -1.13 4.19 12.87
CA ARG A 94 -0.77 5.61 12.77
C ARG A 94 0.70 5.77 12.44
N LEU A 95 1.02 6.81 11.68
CA LEU A 95 2.38 7.11 11.26
C LEU A 95 3.34 7.29 12.44
N GLY A 96 2.96 8.10 13.42
CA GLY A 96 3.81 8.33 14.60
C GLY A 96 4.14 7.04 15.35
N ALA A 97 3.19 6.15 15.50
CA ALA A 97 3.41 4.85 16.14
C ALA A 97 4.35 3.96 15.31
N ALA A 98 4.19 3.92 13.99
CA ALA A 98 5.08 3.18 13.10
C ALA A 98 6.52 3.72 13.16
N GLN A 99 6.67 5.04 13.11
CA GLN A 99 7.98 5.70 13.18
C GLN A 99 8.68 5.45 14.52
N ASN A 100 7.96 5.62 15.63
CA ASN A 100 8.53 5.38 16.96
C ASN A 100 8.97 3.93 17.14
N THR A 101 8.19 2.98 16.66
CA THR A 101 8.54 1.56 16.74
C THR A 101 9.73 1.23 15.85
N ALA A 102 9.77 1.76 14.64
CA ALA A 102 10.93 1.60 13.74
C ALA A 102 12.21 2.14 14.36
N LEU A 103 12.16 3.32 14.97
CA LEU A 103 13.31 3.91 15.68
C LEU A 103 13.75 3.03 16.86
N LYS A 104 12.81 2.53 17.65
CA LYS A 104 13.14 1.61 18.77
C LYS A 104 13.87 0.37 18.29
N TYR A 105 13.44 -0.24 17.19
CA TYR A 105 14.12 -1.40 16.63
C TYR A 105 15.52 -1.05 16.11
N CYS A 106 15.67 0.07 15.43
CA CYS A 106 16.97 0.53 14.97
C CYS A 106 17.96 0.67 16.13
N TYR A 107 17.57 1.32 17.22
CA TYR A 107 18.40 1.45 18.42
C TYR A 107 18.61 0.11 19.13
N LYS A 108 17.60 -0.73 19.20
CA LYS A 108 17.69 -2.07 19.79
C LYS A 108 18.73 -2.95 19.07
N PHE A 109 18.84 -2.81 17.75
CA PHE A 109 19.77 -3.55 16.94
C PHE A 109 21.17 -2.91 16.84
N GLY A 110 21.45 -1.89 17.66
CA GLY A 110 22.74 -1.28 17.81
C GLY A 110 22.95 0.06 17.10
N GLY A 111 21.91 0.63 16.53
CA GLY A 111 21.97 1.97 15.95
C GLY A 111 22.28 3.03 17.00
N ARG A 112 23.07 4.04 16.64
CA ARG A 112 23.44 5.15 17.51
C ARG A 112 22.80 6.46 17.13
N ASP A 113 22.52 6.62 15.86
CA ASP A 113 21.95 7.85 15.30
C ASP A 113 20.81 7.49 14.33
N CYS A 114 19.78 6.86 14.86
CA CYS A 114 18.68 6.36 14.07
C CYS A 114 17.73 7.48 13.62
N VAL A 115 17.47 7.50 12.33
CA VAL A 115 16.59 8.46 11.67
C VAL A 115 15.56 7.73 10.80
N ILE A 116 14.42 8.35 10.60
CA ILE A 116 13.41 7.82 9.66
C ILE A 116 13.91 8.02 8.24
N ARG A 117 14.06 6.93 7.52
CA ARG A 117 14.52 6.91 6.12
C ARG A 117 13.38 6.96 5.12
N ALA A 118 12.31 6.22 5.40
CA ALA A 118 11.16 6.13 4.52
C ALA A 118 9.90 5.78 5.30
N TRP A 119 8.77 6.16 4.80
CA TRP A 119 7.47 5.77 5.35
C TRP A 119 6.39 5.86 4.28
N ILE A 120 5.36 5.06 4.44
CA ILE A 120 4.13 5.15 3.65
C ILE A 120 2.92 4.93 4.55
N CYS A 121 1.82 5.52 4.17
CA CYS A 121 0.51 5.19 4.71
C CYS A 121 -0.42 4.80 3.56
N ASP A 122 -1.30 3.86 3.78
CA ASP A 122 -2.29 3.45 2.80
C ASP A 122 -3.69 3.87 3.23
N GLY A 123 -4.48 4.38 2.31
CA GLY A 123 -5.92 4.63 2.44
C GLY A 123 -6.38 5.39 3.67
N ARG A 124 -5.49 5.94 4.50
CA ARG A 124 -5.83 6.71 5.70
C ARG A 124 -4.96 7.92 5.88
N LYS A 125 -5.54 8.92 6.52
CA LYS A 125 -4.79 10.09 6.98
C LYS A 125 -3.79 9.66 8.06
N SER A 126 -2.57 10.06 7.85
CA SER A 126 -1.48 9.91 8.80
C SER A 126 -1.73 10.69 10.10
#